data_fb31c65974b80176711dfc07a3fe7f0b
#
_entry.id   fb31c65974b80176711dfc07a3fe7f0b
#
_cell.length_a   1.000
_cell.length_b   1.000
_cell.length_c   1.000
_cell.angle_alpha   90.00
_cell.angle_beta   90.00
_cell.angle_gamma   90.00
#
_symmetry.space_group_name_H-M   'P 1'
#
loop_
_entity.id
_entity.type
_entity.pdbx_description
1 polymer ?
#
loop_
_entity_poly.entity_id
_entity_poly.type
_entity_poly.pdbx_seq_one_letter_code
_entity_poly.pdbx_strand_id
1 'polypeptide(L)'
;MLYKTAESSPLHSNSLRPCDIMVCAMARLIKDKDIVFHGVSSHMPMIALLLAKALHAPHAVHLNIPGGVDPKPRMLMKHTSAGAELFENSVSEFPLAEVFDLSMRGGLDVAFLSGIQFDVQGNVNASVIGDYHKPKVRMPGGAGSAVLIPTAKRAIIWRTKHDIRTFVKKVDFVTTKGNIDRIVTPLCIFKYQDGELVLDTIHPTSSLEEVIANTAFEIRNTRVEYTPVPTSEEMMMLKRIDTKDYRNIEF
;
A
#
# COMPACT_ATOMS: atom_id res chain seq x y z
N MET A 1 -41.41 -8.73 -14.56
CA MET A 1 -40.20 -8.81 -15.37
C MET A 1 -39.01 -8.89 -14.42
N LEU A 2 -38.42 -10.07 -14.30
CA LEU A 2 -37.38 -10.39 -13.34
C LEU A 2 -36.01 -9.94 -13.92
N TYR A 3 -35.35 -9.00 -13.29
CA TYR A 3 -33.95 -8.73 -13.55
C TYR A 3 -33.10 -9.88 -13.01
N LYS A 4 -32.54 -10.69 -13.88
CA LYS A 4 -31.47 -11.62 -13.56
C LYS A 4 -30.23 -10.79 -13.23
N THR A 5 -29.80 -10.83 -11.98
CA THR A 5 -28.44 -10.44 -11.57
C THR A 5 -27.46 -11.37 -12.27
N ALA A 6 -26.58 -10.80 -13.07
CA ALA A 6 -25.48 -11.54 -13.65
C ALA A 6 -24.51 -11.93 -12.52
N GLU A 7 -24.52 -13.20 -12.15
CA GLU A 7 -23.47 -13.79 -11.31
C GLU A 7 -22.17 -13.72 -12.11
N SER A 8 -21.25 -12.84 -11.69
CA SER A 8 -19.89 -12.82 -12.19
C SER A 8 -19.19 -14.11 -11.76
N SER A 9 -18.88 -14.99 -12.71
CA SER A 9 -18.09 -16.18 -12.42
C SER A 9 -16.77 -15.80 -11.74
N PRO A 10 -16.41 -16.39 -10.58
CA PRO A 10 -15.14 -16.09 -9.93
C PRO A 10 -14.00 -16.51 -10.86
N LEU A 11 -13.04 -15.62 -11.05
CA LEU A 11 -11.79 -15.96 -11.72
C LEU A 11 -11.16 -17.16 -11.00
N HIS A 12 -10.76 -18.19 -11.74
CA HIS A 12 -10.11 -19.36 -11.14
C HIS A 12 -8.86 -18.93 -10.39
N SER A 13 -8.69 -19.36 -9.14
CA SER A 13 -7.60 -18.98 -8.22
C SER A 13 -6.18 -19.19 -8.82
N ASN A 14 -6.03 -20.11 -9.76
CA ASN A 14 -4.76 -20.40 -10.44
C ASN A 14 -4.25 -19.31 -11.41
N SER A 15 -5.02 -18.26 -11.66
CA SER A 15 -4.62 -17.15 -12.55
C SER A 15 -4.34 -15.83 -11.81
N LEU A 16 -4.63 -15.77 -10.50
CA LEU A 16 -4.46 -14.55 -9.70
C LEU A 16 -3.02 -14.45 -9.20
N ARG A 17 -2.41 -13.30 -9.45
CA ARG A 17 -1.06 -12.99 -8.96
C ARG A 17 -1.13 -12.17 -7.68
N PRO A 18 -0.17 -12.31 -6.74
CA PRO A 18 -0.11 -11.50 -5.54
C PRO A 18 -0.18 -9.99 -5.82
N CYS A 19 0.51 -9.50 -6.85
CA CYS A 19 0.48 -8.09 -7.24
C CYS A 19 -0.93 -7.60 -7.63
N ASP A 20 -1.72 -8.42 -8.32
CA ASP A 20 -3.09 -8.08 -8.70
C ASP A 20 -4.00 -7.96 -7.47
N ILE A 21 -3.87 -8.90 -6.52
CA ILE A 21 -4.62 -8.90 -5.26
C ILE A 21 -4.24 -7.69 -4.43
N MET A 22 -2.94 -7.43 -4.24
CA MET A 22 -2.44 -6.31 -3.44
C MET A 22 -2.92 -4.96 -3.98
N VAL A 23 -2.84 -4.73 -5.30
CA VAL A 23 -3.28 -3.48 -5.92
C VAL A 23 -4.78 -3.28 -5.74
N CYS A 24 -5.61 -4.30 -5.99
CA CYS A 24 -7.05 -4.21 -5.79
C CYS A 24 -7.41 -4.02 -4.31
N ALA A 25 -6.72 -4.72 -3.40
CA ALA A 25 -6.90 -4.53 -1.96
C ALA A 25 -6.57 -3.10 -1.51
N MET A 26 -5.43 -2.54 -1.96
CA MET A 26 -5.05 -1.16 -1.67
C MET A 26 -6.04 -0.16 -2.28
N ALA A 27 -6.52 -0.39 -3.50
CA ALA A 27 -7.53 0.47 -4.12
C ALA A 27 -8.82 0.54 -3.28
N ARG A 28 -9.29 -0.59 -2.77
CA ARG A 28 -10.50 -0.68 -1.92
C ARG A 28 -10.34 0.02 -0.56
N LEU A 29 -9.12 0.28 -0.10
CA LEU A 29 -8.86 1.04 1.13
C LEU A 29 -9.01 2.56 0.94
N ILE A 30 -9.03 3.04 -0.30
CA ILE A 30 -9.20 4.45 -0.64
C ILE A 30 -10.70 4.76 -0.70
N LYS A 31 -11.12 5.80 0.00
CA LYS A 31 -12.50 6.28 0.00
C LYS A 31 -12.65 7.46 -0.95
N ASP A 32 -13.87 7.66 -1.42
CA ASP A 32 -14.16 8.87 -2.21
C ASP A 32 -13.89 10.14 -1.39
N LYS A 33 -13.29 11.14 -2.03
CA LYS A 33 -12.82 12.41 -1.44
C LYS A 33 -11.60 12.29 -0.51
N ASP A 34 -10.99 11.12 -0.32
CA ASP A 34 -9.70 11.03 0.36
C ASP A 34 -8.64 11.86 -0.38
N ILE A 35 -7.81 12.60 0.35
CA ILE A 35 -6.57 13.18 -0.16
C ILE A 35 -5.46 12.15 0.05
N VAL A 36 -4.91 11.65 -1.04
CA VAL A 36 -4.03 10.47 -1.08
C VAL A 36 -2.67 10.82 -1.63
N PHE A 37 -1.62 10.47 -0.92
CA PHE A 37 -0.23 10.65 -1.33
C PHE A 37 0.48 9.30 -1.47
N HIS A 38 1.30 9.15 -2.50
CA HIS A 38 2.27 8.06 -2.64
C HIS A 38 3.68 8.58 -2.87
N GLY A 39 4.67 7.85 -2.34
CA GLY A 39 6.08 8.22 -2.43
C GLY A 39 6.75 7.79 -3.73
N VAL A 40 8.10 7.87 -3.75
CA VAL A 40 8.94 7.28 -4.80
C VAL A 40 8.90 5.75 -4.74
N SER A 41 9.26 5.09 -5.85
CA SER A 41 9.24 3.62 -5.95
C SER A 41 7.92 3.02 -5.45
N SER A 42 6.80 3.62 -5.83
CA SER A 42 5.46 3.29 -5.34
C SER A 42 4.50 3.01 -6.50
N HIS A 43 4.93 2.17 -7.46
CA HIS A 43 4.10 1.84 -8.63
C HIS A 43 2.77 1.21 -8.23
N MET A 44 2.79 0.26 -7.28
CA MET A 44 1.57 -0.41 -6.84
C MET A 44 0.57 0.56 -6.19
N PRO A 45 0.95 1.43 -5.22
CA PRO A 45 0.06 2.45 -4.68
C PRO A 45 -0.45 3.45 -5.73
N MET A 46 0.42 3.89 -6.64
CA MET A 46 0.01 4.77 -7.74
C MET A 46 -1.08 4.13 -8.60
N ILE A 47 -0.87 2.88 -9.01
CA ILE A 47 -1.85 2.13 -9.81
C ILE A 47 -3.13 1.86 -9.00
N ALA A 48 -3.02 1.54 -7.70
CA ALA A 48 -4.16 1.37 -6.82
C ALA A 48 -5.02 2.63 -6.71
N LEU A 49 -4.39 3.81 -6.59
CA LEU A 49 -5.10 5.08 -6.56
C LEU A 49 -5.80 5.38 -7.90
N LEU A 50 -5.13 5.17 -9.02
CA LEU A 50 -5.75 5.32 -10.34
C LEU A 50 -6.93 4.35 -10.53
N LEU A 51 -6.81 3.12 -10.04
CA LEU A 51 -7.88 2.12 -10.06
C LEU A 51 -9.07 2.57 -9.19
N ALA A 52 -8.82 3.03 -7.98
CA ALA A 52 -9.86 3.54 -7.07
C ALA A 52 -10.61 4.72 -7.70
N LYS A 53 -9.89 5.69 -8.27
CA LYS A 53 -10.50 6.85 -8.96
C LYS A 53 -11.34 6.42 -10.15
N ALA A 54 -10.95 5.40 -10.88
CA ALA A 54 -11.68 4.91 -12.04
C ALA A 54 -12.98 4.16 -11.69
N LEU A 55 -13.04 3.52 -10.50
CA LEU A 55 -14.14 2.62 -10.14
C LEU A 55 -15.09 3.16 -9.06
N HIS A 56 -14.57 3.65 -7.93
CA HIS A 56 -15.42 3.95 -6.78
C HIS A 56 -15.07 5.23 -6.02
N ALA A 57 -13.92 5.84 -6.30
CA ALA A 57 -13.45 7.03 -5.60
C ALA A 57 -13.09 8.17 -6.60
N PRO A 58 -14.00 8.61 -7.49
CA PRO A 58 -13.70 9.56 -8.55
C PRO A 58 -13.27 10.93 -8.02
N HIS A 59 -13.65 11.29 -6.81
CA HIS A 59 -13.29 12.55 -6.17
C HIS A 59 -12.11 12.45 -5.20
N ALA A 60 -11.45 11.27 -5.11
CA ALA A 60 -10.20 11.18 -4.38
C ALA A 60 -9.13 12.06 -5.05
N VAL A 61 -8.37 12.80 -4.25
CA VAL A 61 -7.32 13.71 -4.74
C VAL A 61 -5.98 13.00 -4.77
N HIS A 62 -5.36 12.95 -5.94
CA HIS A 62 -4.06 12.31 -6.14
C HIS A 62 -2.93 13.32 -5.95
N LEU A 63 -2.15 13.17 -4.89
CA LEU A 63 -0.91 13.89 -4.65
C LEU A 63 0.29 12.99 -4.91
N ASN A 64 1.34 13.53 -5.54
CA ASN A 64 2.53 12.75 -5.91
C ASN A 64 3.84 13.52 -5.64
N ILE A 65 4.96 12.83 -5.71
CA ILE A 65 6.30 13.41 -5.44
C ILE A 65 6.67 14.55 -6.39
N PRO A 66 6.44 14.48 -7.73
CA PRO A 66 6.71 15.60 -8.60
C PRO A 66 5.95 16.88 -8.24
N GLY A 67 4.81 16.75 -7.57
CA GLY A 67 3.98 17.87 -7.13
C GLY A 67 2.75 18.13 -7.99
N GLY A 68 2.39 17.22 -8.87
CA GLY A 68 1.13 17.31 -9.59
C GLY A 68 -0.06 16.92 -8.71
N VAL A 69 -1.17 17.64 -8.85
CA VAL A 69 -2.45 17.35 -8.21
C VAL A 69 -3.40 16.79 -9.26
N ASP A 70 -3.96 15.61 -9.00
CA ASP A 70 -4.87 14.91 -9.92
C ASP A 70 -4.36 14.82 -11.37
N PRO A 71 -3.13 14.34 -11.57
CA PRO A 71 -2.58 14.21 -12.92
C PRO A 71 -3.39 13.19 -13.73
N LYS A 72 -3.38 13.38 -15.06
CA LYS A 72 -3.97 12.44 -16.02
C LYS A 72 -2.89 12.02 -17.00
N PRO A 73 -1.94 11.18 -16.55
CA PRO A 73 -0.82 10.76 -17.38
C PRO A 73 -1.32 9.93 -18.57
N ARG A 74 -0.77 10.17 -19.75
CA ARG A 74 -1.07 9.39 -20.96
C ARG A 74 -0.43 8.01 -20.89
N MET A 75 0.71 7.90 -20.20
CA MET A 75 1.47 6.67 -20.06
C MET A 75 2.24 6.68 -18.74
N LEU A 76 2.25 5.55 -18.04
CA LEU A 76 3.09 5.36 -16.85
C LEU A 76 4.50 4.97 -17.26
N MET A 77 5.49 5.38 -16.46
CA MET A 77 6.92 5.10 -16.72
C MET A 77 7.42 3.93 -15.89
N LYS A 78 8.21 3.06 -16.52
CA LYS A 78 8.69 1.82 -15.90
C LYS A 78 9.61 2.03 -14.70
N HIS A 79 10.51 3.00 -14.77
CA HIS A 79 11.63 3.13 -13.85
C HIS A 79 11.36 4.10 -12.70
N THR A 80 10.19 4.71 -12.66
CA THR A 80 9.83 5.64 -11.58
C THR A 80 8.31 5.78 -11.45
N SER A 81 7.85 5.94 -10.21
CA SER A 81 6.51 6.42 -9.87
C SER A 81 6.53 7.92 -9.49
N ALA A 82 7.59 8.63 -9.90
CA ALA A 82 7.79 10.05 -9.63
C ALA A 82 8.28 10.78 -10.89
N GLY A 83 7.81 10.36 -12.07
CA GLY A 83 8.20 10.91 -13.36
C GLY A 83 7.40 12.16 -13.73
N ALA A 84 7.91 12.85 -14.76
CA ALA A 84 7.30 14.08 -15.26
C ALA A 84 5.86 13.89 -15.79
N GLU A 85 5.49 12.67 -16.19
CA GLU A 85 4.13 12.33 -16.61
C GLU A 85 3.08 12.57 -15.52
N LEU A 86 3.50 12.58 -14.25
CA LEU A 86 2.62 12.89 -13.11
C LEU A 86 2.38 14.41 -12.92
N PHE A 87 2.87 15.24 -13.84
CA PHE A 87 2.39 16.61 -14.04
C PHE A 87 1.37 16.73 -15.17
N GLU A 88 1.27 15.72 -16.06
CA GLU A 88 0.39 15.82 -17.23
C GLU A 88 -1.06 16.03 -16.83
N ASN A 89 -1.63 17.14 -17.34
CA ASN A 89 -3.02 17.54 -17.09
C ASN A 89 -3.39 17.62 -15.60
N SER A 90 -2.42 17.96 -14.74
CA SER A 90 -2.68 18.26 -13.33
C SER A 90 -3.60 19.46 -13.18
N VAL A 91 -4.51 19.42 -12.22
CA VAL A 91 -5.43 20.54 -11.92
C VAL A 91 -4.73 21.65 -11.15
N SER A 92 -3.62 21.33 -10.46
CA SER A 92 -2.76 22.25 -9.72
C SER A 92 -1.39 21.63 -9.53
N GLU A 93 -0.46 22.41 -9.01
CA GLU A 93 0.89 21.98 -8.63
C GLU A 93 1.19 22.47 -7.22
N PHE A 94 2.06 21.73 -6.51
CA PHE A 94 2.53 22.09 -5.17
C PHE A 94 3.98 21.67 -4.97
N PRO A 95 4.78 22.41 -4.18
CA PRO A 95 6.09 21.97 -3.74
C PRO A 95 5.98 20.75 -2.81
N LEU A 96 6.91 19.79 -2.92
CA LEU A 96 6.88 18.57 -2.09
C LEU A 96 6.80 18.87 -0.58
N ALA A 97 7.39 19.95 -0.11
CA ALA A 97 7.34 20.36 1.30
C ALA A 97 5.90 20.55 1.80
N GLU A 98 5.00 21.01 0.95
CA GLU A 98 3.61 21.30 1.35
C GLU A 98 2.80 20.02 1.68
N VAL A 99 3.19 18.84 1.18
CA VAL A 99 2.52 17.59 1.58
C VAL A 99 2.75 17.29 3.06
N PHE A 100 3.93 17.60 3.59
CA PHE A 100 4.24 17.43 5.00
C PHE A 100 3.44 18.43 5.86
N ASP A 101 3.38 19.68 5.45
CA ASP A 101 2.56 20.70 6.13
C ASP A 101 1.08 20.34 6.09
N LEU A 102 0.58 19.86 4.94
CA LEU A 102 -0.79 19.37 4.81
C LEU A 102 -1.05 18.21 5.77
N SER A 103 -0.13 17.24 5.85
CA SER A 103 -0.23 16.09 6.74
C SER A 103 -0.23 16.53 8.21
N MET A 104 0.71 17.39 8.61
CA MET A 104 0.84 17.89 9.98
C MET A 104 -0.38 18.71 10.43
N ARG A 105 -1.08 19.37 9.51
CA ARG A 105 -2.34 20.07 9.78
C ARG A 105 -3.57 19.16 9.75
N GLY A 106 -3.39 17.82 9.57
CA GLY A 106 -4.48 16.85 9.50
C GLY A 106 -5.26 16.85 8.18
N GLY A 107 -4.70 17.44 7.12
CA GLY A 107 -5.33 17.52 5.82
C GLY A 107 -5.06 16.32 4.91
N LEU A 108 -4.10 15.45 5.24
CA LEU A 108 -3.77 14.27 4.44
C LEU A 108 -4.52 13.04 4.97
N ASP A 109 -5.43 12.48 4.15
CA ASP A 109 -6.27 11.36 4.57
C ASP A 109 -5.52 10.04 4.50
N VAL A 110 -4.79 9.78 3.40
CA VAL A 110 -4.06 8.53 3.18
C VAL A 110 -2.64 8.81 2.69
N ALA A 111 -1.65 8.18 3.34
CA ALA A 111 -0.29 8.10 2.84
C ALA A 111 0.09 6.64 2.59
N PHE A 112 0.49 6.31 1.36
CA PHE A 112 1.07 5.01 1.03
C PHE A 112 2.58 5.04 1.26
N LEU A 113 3.05 4.18 2.15
CA LEU A 113 4.42 4.16 2.62
C LEU A 113 4.93 2.73 2.74
N SER A 114 6.24 2.55 2.96
CA SER A 114 6.84 1.24 3.14
C SER A 114 7.87 1.25 4.28
N GLY A 115 8.39 0.08 4.61
CA GLY A 115 9.43 -0.17 5.60
C GLY A 115 10.15 -1.47 5.30
N ILE A 116 11.13 -1.82 6.13
CA ILE A 116 11.97 -3.01 5.95
C ILE A 116 11.66 -4.06 7.00
N GLN A 117 11.43 -3.63 8.24
CA GLN A 117 10.99 -4.48 9.33
C GLN A 117 9.78 -3.86 10.02
N PHE A 118 8.89 -4.73 10.45
CA PHE A 118 7.69 -4.41 11.21
C PHE A 118 7.60 -5.37 12.40
N ASP A 119 7.19 -4.87 13.56
CA ASP A 119 6.86 -5.72 14.70
C ASP A 119 5.38 -5.59 15.11
N VAL A 120 4.96 -6.45 16.02
CA VAL A 120 3.56 -6.50 16.46
C VAL A 120 3.04 -5.18 17.01
N GLN A 121 3.92 -4.35 17.60
CA GLN A 121 3.54 -3.03 18.13
C GLN A 121 3.37 -1.94 17.06
N GLY A 122 3.52 -2.29 15.78
CA GLY A 122 3.43 -1.33 14.67
C GLY A 122 4.66 -0.41 14.56
N ASN A 123 5.79 -0.80 15.14
CA ASN A 123 7.05 -0.12 14.89
C ASN A 123 7.53 -0.41 13.48
N VAL A 124 8.02 0.61 12.80
CA VAL A 124 8.55 0.54 11.44
C VAL A 124 10.03 0.85 11.44
N ASN A 125 10.83 -0.05 10.90
CA ASN A 125 12.24 0.16 10.65
C ASN A 125 12.48 0.34 9.14
N ALA A 126 13.17 1.42 8.79
CA ALA A 126 13.67 1.72 7.44
C ALA A 126 15.14 2.18 7.48
N SER A 127 15.80 2.08 8.64
CA SER A 127 17.10 2.73 8.89
C SER A 127 18.28 1.78 8.90
N VAL A 128 18.20 0.65 9.61
CA VAL A 128 19.34 -0.26 9.77
C VAL A 128 18.89 -1.71 9.95
N ILE A 129 19.76 -2.64 9.61
CA ILE A 129 19.69 -4.02 10.07
C ILE A 129 20.84 -4.22 11.04
N GLY A 130 20.53 -4.69 12.24
CA GLY A 130 21.45 -4.83 13.37
C GLY A 130 21.57 -3.54 14.20
N ASP A 131 22.66 -3.40 14.95
CA ASP A 131 22.90 -2.26 15.83
C ASP A 131 23.00 -0.94 15.06
N TYR A 132 22.39 0.14 15.58
CA TYR A 132 22.36 1.44 14.90
C TYR A 132 23.74 2.06 14.72
N HIS A 133 24.63 1.91 15.70
CA HIS A 133 25.99 2.47 15.65
C HIS A 133 26.97 1.59 14.88
N LYS A 134 26.70 0.27 14.81
CA LYS A 134 27.50 -0.70 14.05
C LYS A 134 26.60 -1.58 13.18
N PRO A 135 25.92 -1.01 12.17
CA PRO A 135 24.92 -1.74 11.41
C PRO A 135 25.54 -2.81 10.51
N LYS A 136 24.87 -3.96 10.41
CA LYS A 136 25.17 -4.95 9.36
C LYS A 136 24.80 -4.39 7.97
N VAL A 137 23.69 -3.67 7.89
CA VAL A 137 23.24 -2.98 6.66
C VAL A 137 22.68 -1.62 7.05
N ARG A 138 23.18 -0.56 6.39
CA ARG A 138 22.59 0.79 6.45
C ARG A 138 21.55 0.90 5.34
N MET A 139 20.34 1.33 5.69
CA MET A 139 19.23 1.53 4.78
C MET A 139 18.96 3.03 4.56
N PRO A 140 18.09 3.43 3.62
CA PRO A 140 17.85 4.84 3.29
C PRO A 140 17.38 5.72 4.45
N GLY A 141 16.79 5.13 5.50
CA GLY A 141 16.15 5.86 6.59
C GLY A 141 14.66 6.12 6.34
N GLY A 142 14.05 6.89 7.24
CA GLY A 142 12.62 7.14 7.21
C GLY A 142 12.16 8.01 6.05
N ALA A 143 13.01 8.90 5.56
CA ALA A 143 12.61 9.92 4.58
C ALA A 143 11.23 10.52 4.94
N GLY A 144 10.30 10.60 4.00
CA GLY A 144 8.92 11.06 4.25
C GLY A 144 8.14 10.20 5.24
N SER A 145 8.45 8.91 5.36
CA SER A 145 7.73 8.00 6.27
C SER A 145 7.87 8.41 7.74
N ALA A 146 9.01 9.01 8.13
CA ALA A 146 9.24 9.47 9.50
C ALA A 146 8.23 10.54 9.95
N VAL A 147 7.72 11.33 9.02
CA VAL A 147 6.70 12.37 9.28
C VAL A 147 5.31 11.86 8.93
N LEU A 148 5.12 11.26 7.75
CA LEU A 148 3.80 10.95 7.22
C LEU A 148 3.11 9.78 7.95
N ILE A 149 3.86 8.79 8.46
CA ILE A 149 3.25 7.69 9.24
C ILE A 149 2.57 8.22 10.51
N PRO A 150 3.19 9.09 11.32
CA PRO A 150 2.53 9.62 12.51
C PRO A 150 1.51 10.74 12.24
N THR A 151 1.52 11.40 11.08
CA THR A 151 0.72 12.63 10.87
C THR A 151 -0.42 12.47 9.86
N ALA A 152 -0.34 11.58 8.89
CA ALA A 152 -1.47 11.26 8.02
C ALA A 152 -2.60 10.61 8.84
N LYS A 153 -3.86 10.81 8.46
CA LYS A 153 -4.99 10.20 9.17
C LYS A 153 -4.93 8.68 9.11
N ARG A 154 -4.45 8.12 7.98
CA ARG A 154 -4.26 6.69 7.75
C ARG A 154 -2.97 6.45 6.96
N ALA A 155 -2.00 5.78 7.54
CA ALA A 155 -0.84 5.27 6.82
C ALA A 155 -1.15 3.84 6.35
N ILE A 156 -1.16 3.63 5.05
CA ILE A 156 -1.26 2.30 4.44
C ILE A 156 0.15 1.88 4.06
N ILE A 157 0.64 0.87 4.76
CA ILE A 157 1.95 0.29 4.48
C ILE A 157 1.77 -0.82 3.44
N TRP A 158 2.69 -0.91 2.51
CA TRP A 158 2.74 -2.02 1.55
C TRP A 158 4.16 -2.57 1.46
N ARG A 159 4.27 -3.87 1.23
CA ARG A 159 5.56 -4.55 1.11
C ARG A 159 5.41 -5.79 0.24
N THR A 160 6.29 -5.96 -0.75
CA THR A 160 6.31 -7.11 -1.66
C THR A 160 7.02 -8.33 -1.08
N LYS A 161 7.65 -8.20 0.09
CA LYS A 161 8.23 -9.32 0.84
C LYS A 161 7.49 -9.54 2.15
N HIS A 162 7.12 -10.79 2.41
CA HIS A 162 6.56 -11.24 3.67
C HIS A 162 7.38 -12.44 4.15
N ASP A 163 8.30 -12.20 5.04
CA ASP A 163 9.13 -13.23 5.67
C ASP A 163 9.48 -12.86 7.11
N ILE A 164 10.06 -13.81 7.86
CA ILE A 164 10.45 -13.63 9.26
C ILE A 164 11.52 -12.55 9.49
N ARG A 165 12.16 -12.04 8.44
CA ARG A 165 13.13 -10.93 8.51
C ARG A 165 12.45 -9.59 8.29
N THR A 166 11.27 -9.60 7.69
CA THR A 166 10.41 -8.43 7.46
C THR A 166 9.44 -8.25 8.62
N PHE A 167 8.75 -9.33 9.03
CA PHE A 167 7.82 -9.34 10.18
C PHE A 167 8.51 -9.96 11.38
N VAL A 168 9.23 -9.13 12.12
CA VAL A 168 10.15 -9.53 13.20
C VAL A 168 9.49 -9.47 14.58
N LYS A 169 10.01 -10.20 15.57
CA LYS A 169 9.55 -10.10 16.97
C LYS A 169 9.70 -8.67 17.52
N LYS A 170 10.81 -8.03 17.18
CA LYS A 170 11.13 -6.64 17.51
C LYS A 170 12.01 -6.07 16.41
N VAL A 171 11.70 -4.87 15.94
CA VAL A 171 12.53 -4.19 14.95
C VAL A 171 13.91 -3.86 15.51
N ASP A 172 14.95 -3.89 14.67
CA ASP A 172 16.32 -3.58 15.07
C ASP A 172 16.47 -2.10 15.45
N PHE A 173 15.66 -1.24 14.84
CA PHE A 173 15.59 0.20 15.14
C PHE A 173 14.19 0.71 14.82
N VAL A 174 13.66 1.57 15.68
CA VAL A 174 12.38 2.25 15.42
C VAL A 174 12.63 3.52 14.65
N THR A 175 12.44 3.46 13.32
CA THR A 175 12.53 4.65 12.47
C THR A 175 11.31 5.55 12.68
N THR A 176 10.14 4.94 12.81
CA THR A 176 8.87 5.64 13.02
C THR A 176 7.80 4.69 13.56
N LYS A 177 6.76 5.30 14.14
CA LYS A 177 5.52 4.65 14.57
C LYS A 177 4.40 5.68 14.46
N GLY A 178 3.17 5.24 14.23
CA GLY A 178 2.05 6.19 14.18
C GLY A 178 0.75 5.58 13.66
N ASN A 179 0.07 6.29 12.80
CA ASN A 179 -1.30 6.05 12.36
C ASN A 179 -1.38 4.97 11.26
N ILE A 180 -0.75 3.81 11.50
CA ILE A 180 -0.87 2.67 10.57
C ILE A 180 -2.33 2.19 10.61
N ASP A 181 -2.97 2.17 9.43
CA ASP A 181 -4.29 1.56 9.26
C ASP A 181 -4.14 0.11 8.81
N ARG A 182 -3.37 -0.12 7.75
CA ARG A 182 -3.16 -1.46 7.18
C ARG A 182 -1.71 -1.67 6.76
N ILE A 183 -1.29 -2.94 6.80
CA ILE A 183 -0.07 -3.41 6.11
C ILE A 183 -0.49 -4.46 5.10
N VAL A 184 -0.32 -4.17 3.81
CA VAL A 184 -0.68 -5.04 2.68
C VAL A 184 0.58 -5.75 2.18
N THR A 185 0.54 -7.09 2.13
CA THR A 185 1.67 -7.94 1.73
C THR A 185 1.23 -8.98 0.69
N PRO A 186 2.13 -9.78 0.11
CA PRO A 186 1.72 -10.85 -0.80
C PRO A 186 0.87 -11.97 -0.18
N LEU A 187 0.92 -12.13 1.15
CA LEU A 187 0.24 -13.24 1.83
C LEU A 187 -1.07 -12.81 2.49
N CYS A 188 -1.11 -11.59 3.04
CA CYS A 188 -2.20 -11.17 3.90
C CYS A 188 -2.26 -9.64 4.05
N ILE A 189 -3.30 -9.18 4.74
CA ILE A 189 -3.43 -7.82 5.25
C ILE A 189 -3.41 -7.88 6.77
N PHE A 190 -2.52 -7.09 7.39
CA PHE A 190 -2.61 -6.77 8.80
C PHE A 190 -3.35 -5.46 9.01
N LYS A 191 -4.07 -5.37 10.12
CA LYS A 191 -4.70 -4.15 10.64
C LYS A 191 -4.01 -3.75 11.94
N TYR A 192 -3.77 -2.46 12.14
CA TYR A 192 -3.36 -1.97 13.44
C TYR A 192 -4.60 -1.66 14.29
N GLN A 193 -4.74 -2.36 15.39
CA GLN A 193 -5.89 -2.25 16.28
C GLN A 193 -5.44 -2.49 17.74
N ASP A 194 -5.93 -1.64 18.67
CA ASP A 194 -5.68 -1.74 20.11
C ASP A 194 -4.19 -1.82 20.48
N GLY A 195 -3.34 -1.12 19.70
CA GLY A 195 -1.90 -1.05 19.95
C GLY A 195 -1.07 -2.14 19.31
N GLU A 196 -1.67 -3.07 18.59
CA GLU A 196 -1.01 -4.23 17.96
C GLU A 196 -1.41 -4.41 16.49
N LEU A 197 -0.52 -5.06 15.71
CA LEU A 197 -0.86 -5.58 14.40
C LEU A 197 -1.62 -6.89 14.57
N VAL A 198 -2.85 -6.94 14.07
CA VAL A 198 -3.68 -8.13 14.03
C VAL A 198 -3.89 -8.57 12.58
N LEU A 199 -3.98 -9.87 12.36
CA LEU A 199 -4.29 -10.40 11.04
C LEU A 199 -5.75 -10.03 10.68
N ASP A 200 -5.92 -9.30 9.57
CA ASP A 200 -7.23 -8.82 9.09
C ASP A 200 -7.83 -9.79 8.06
N THR A 201 -7.10 -10.08 6.99
CA THR A 201 -7.50 -11.05 5.97
C THR A 201 -6.29 -11.79 5.40
N ILE A 202 -6.51 -12.98 4.87
CA ILE A 202 -5.52 -13.81 4.16
C ILE A 202 -5.82 -13.72 2.66
N HIS A 203 -4.80 -13.57 1.84
CA HIS A 203 -5.00 -13.58 0.39
C HIS A 203 -5.41 -14.97 -0.11
N PRO A 204 -6.29 -15.06 -1.13
CA PRO A 204 -6.77 -16.35 -1.64
C PRO A 204 -5.67 -17.22 -2.28
N THR A 205 -4.48 -16.65 -2.50
CA THR A 205 -3.27 -17.35 -3.00
C THR A 205 -2.37 -17.83 -1.87
N SER A 206 -2.76 -17.66 -0.61
CA SER A 206 -1.97 -18.00 0.58
C SER A 206 -2.81 -18.77 1.60
N SER A 207 -2.19 -19.23 2.68
CA SER A 207 -2.85 -19.91 3.80
C SER A 207 -2.45 -19.32 5.16
N LEU A 208 -3.24 -19.64 6.20
CA LEU A 208 -2.91 -19.22 7.57
C LEU A 208 -1.56 -19.78 8.02
N GLU A 209 -1.28 -21.03 7.67
CA GLU A 209 -0.03 -21.71 8.00
C GLU A 209 1.16 -21.00 7.35
N GLU A 210 1.01 -20.56 6.09
CA GLU A 210 2.04 -19.81 5.39
C GLU A 210 2.26 -18.43 6.02
N VAL A 211 1.20 -17.72 6.39
CA VAL A 211 1.32 -16.42 7.09
C VAL A 211 2.02 -16.60 8.45
N ILE A 212 1.65 -17.63 9.24
CA ILE A 212 2.29 -17.92 10.54
C ILE A 212 3.76 -18.27 10.36
N ALA A 213 4.10 -19.13 9.39
CA ALA A 213 5.48 -19.55 9.14
C ALA A 213 6.41 -18.40 8.72
N ASN A 214 5.84 -17.36 8.11
CA ASN A 214 6.57 -16.18 7.61
C ASN A 214 6.49 -14.95 8.53
N THR A 215 5.85 -15.05 9.71
CA THR A 215 5.73 -13.98 10.70
C THR A 215 6.43 -14.37 12.01
N ALA A 216 7.41 -13.59 12.46
CA ALA A 216 8.19 -13.95 13.66
C ALA A 216 7.52 -13.55 14.98
N PHE A 217 6.44 -12.79 14.98
CA PHE A 217 5.60 -12.54 16.16
C PHE A 217 4.35 -13.44 16.16
N GLU A 218 3.74 -13.59 17.33
CA GLU A 218 2.55 -14.43 17.50
C GLU A 218 1.33 -13.80 16.80
N ILE A 219 0.64 -14.57 15.97
CA ILE A 219 -0.66 -14.21 15.38
C ILE A 219 -1.77 -14.78 16.26
N ARG A 220 -2.41 -13.92 17.05
CA ARG A 220 -3.45 -14.32 18.02
C ARG A 220 -4.82 -14.53 17.37
N ASN A 221 -5.15 -13.72 16.36
CA ASN A 221 -6.41 -13.89 15.62
C ASN A 221 -6.21 -14.84 14.45
N THR A 222 -6.74 -16.06 14.57
CA THR A 222 -6.66 -17.10 13.52
C THR A 222 -7.99 -17.34 12.82
N ARG A 223 -9.06 -16.66 13.26
CA ARG A 223 -10.38 -16.70 12.61
C ARG A 223 -10.54 -15.46 11.74
N VAL A 224 -9.99 -15.51 10.55
CA VAL A 224 -9.99 -14.41 9.60
C VAL A 224 -10.61 -14.85 8.27
N GLU A 225 -11.17 -13.89 7.56
CA GLU A 225 -11.72 -14.11 6.23
C GLU A 225 -10.61 -14.02 5.16
N TYR A 226 -10.92 -14.52 3.98
CA TYR A 226 -10.07 -14.28 2.82
C TYR A 226 -10.30 -12.87 2.27
N THR A 227 -9.20 -12.24 1.82
CA THR A 227 -9.29 -11.01 1.05
C THR A 227 -10.17 -11.25 -0.18
N PRO A 228 -11.19 -10.43 -0.43
CA PRO A 228 -12.03 -10.60 -1.62
C PRO A 228 -11.20 -10.63 -2.90
N VAL A 229 -11.42 -11.63 -3.74
CA VAL A 229 -10.75 -11.75 -5.04
C VAL A 229 -11.00 -10.50 -5.89
N PRO A 230 -10.04 -10.09 -6.74
CA PRO A 230 -10.28 -9.05 -7.72
C PRO A 230 -11.47 -9.37 -8.62
N THR A 231 -12.38 -8.42 -8.80
CA THR A 231 -13.53 -8.59 -9.70
C THR A 231 -13.10 -8.51 -11.17
N SER A 232 -13.94 -9.01 -12.07
CA SER A 232 -13.70 -8.89 -13.51
C SER A 232 -13.57 -7.42 -13.96
N GLU A 233 -14.34 -6.52 -13.34
CA GLU A 233 -14.29 -5.08 -13.60
C GLU A 233 -12.96 -4.46 -13.15
N GLU A 234 -12.51 -4.77 -11.92
CA GLU A 234 -11.22 -4.35 -11.41
C GLU A 234 -10.08 -4.83 -12.32
N MET A 235 -10.09 -6.10 -12.71
CA MET A 235 -9.05 -6.67 -13.58
C MET A 235 -9.07 -6.07 -14.99
N MET A 236 -10.24 -5.77 -15.53
CA MET A 236 -10.36 -5.10 -16.82
C MET A 236 -9.83 -3.66 -16.75
N MET A 237 -10.18 -2.93 -15.70
CA MET A 237 -9.70 -1.55 -15.50
C MET A 237 -8.20 -1.54 -15.23
N LEU A 238 -7.70 -2.48 -14.42
CA LEU A 238 -6.28 -2.62 -14.12
C LEU A 238 -5.43 -2.84 -15.38
N LYS A 239 -5.91 -3.67 -16.32
CA LYS A 239 -5.25 -3.86 -17.63
C LYS A 239 -5.23 -2.58 -18.49
N ARG A 240 -6.24 -1.72 -18.35
CA ARG A 240 -6.29 -0.43 -19.08
C ARG A 240 -5.34 0.61 -18.49
N ILE A 241 -5.24 0.66 -17.16
CA ILE A 241 -4.37 1.59 -16.45
C ILE A 241 -2.90 1.17 -16.56
N ASP A 242 -2.62 -0.09 -16.30
CA ASP A 242 -1.27 -0.65 -16.23
C ASP A 242 -1.01 -1.62 -17.38
N THR A 243 -0.95 -1.06 -18.59
CA THR A 243 -0.77 -1.81 -19.85
C THR A 243 0.59 -2.52 -19.95
N LYS A 244 1.57 -2.11 -19.14
CA LYS A 244 2.94 -2.62 -19.13
C LYS A 244 3.25 -3.50 -17.92
N ASP A 245 2.24 -3.79 -17.09
CA ASP A 245 2.37 -4.63 -15.91
C ASP A 245 3.39 -4.12 -14.87
N TYR A 246 3.45 -2.80 -14.67
CA TYR A 246 4.41 -2.18 -13.74
C TYR A 246 4.14 -2.52 -12.28
N ARG A 247 2.91 -2.93 -11.92
CA ARG A 247 2.58 -3.44 -10.58
C ARG A 247 3.37 -4.69 -10.20
N ASN A 248 3.94 -5.40 -11.18
CA ASN A 248 4.74 -6.61 -10.98
C ASN A 248 6.26 -6.34 -10.89
N ILE A 249 6.68 -5.08 -11.00
CA ILE A 249 8.10 -4.72 -11.15
C ILE A 249 8.93 -4.99 -9.88
N GLU A 250 8.27 -5.07 -8.72
CA GLU A 250 8.91 -5.24 -7.42
C GLU A 250 8.78 -6.67 -6.84
N PHE A 251 8.24 -7.61 -7.63
CA PHE A 251 8.10 -9.04 -7.30
C PHE A 251 9.23 -9.89 -7.85
#